data_d406b34b602afd7d9b7d6e98d5fe73cc
#
_entry.id   d406b34b602afd7d9b7d6e98d5fe73cc
#
_cell.length_a   1.000
_cell.length_b   1.000
_cell.length_c   1.000
_cell.angle_alpha   90.00
_cell.angle_beta   90.00
_cell.angle_gamma   90.00
#
_symmetry.space_group_name_H-M   'P 1'
#
loop_
_entity.id
_entity.type
_entity.pdbx_description
1 polymer ?
#
loop_
_entity_poly.entity_id
_entity_poly.type
_entity_poly.pdbx_seq_one_letter_code
_entity_poly.pdbx_strand_id
1 'polypeptide(L)'
;MSTPFNDVAAEHALFNTKSRQKIQQTEFMMSAPTFRLCPPDMGLEVAFAGRSNAGKSSAINALTNQRQLARSSKTPGRTQMINFFSIGDTDRRLVDLPGYGYAAVPLEMKKEWQVELEEYLVSRSSLAGLVLMTDIRHPLKFFDEQMLHWANDGELPVHILLTKADKLKYGASKNALLETRKRLKKLGLNCTIQLFSALRKEGLDELAGIMGNWYEYQLDADKIIESSFALLEGAELEDAIEKESGEKESIEKENK
;
A
#
# COMPACT_ATOMS: atom_id res chain seq x y z
N MET A 1 -8.34 -30.80 -13.90
CA MET A 1 -6.97 -30.44 -13.46
C MET A 1 -6.80 -28.95 -13.70
N SER A 2 -6.85 -28.14 -12.65
CA SER A 2 -6.57 -26.69 -12.72
C SER A 2 -5.10 -26.51 -13.07
N THR A 3 -4.80 -25.58 -13.99
CA THR A 3 -3.41 -25.29 -14.34
C THR A 3 -2.77 -24.48 -13.20
N PRO A 4 -1.50 -24.72 -12.82
CA PRO A 4 -0.84 -24.01 -11.71
C PRO A 4 -0.82 -22.48 -11.84
N PHE A 5 -1.02 -21.94 -13.04
CA PHE A 5 -1.15 -20.50 -13.29
C PHE A 5 -2.45 -19.88 -12.74
N ASN A 6 -3.54 -20.64 -12.66
CA ASN A 6 -4.79 -20.14 -12.09
C ASN A 6 -4.72 -19.98 -10.56
N ASP A 7 -3.94 -20.81 -9.89
CA ASP A 7 -3.81 -20.79 -8.44
C ASP A 7 -3.00 -19.56 -7.97
N VAL A 8 -1.90 -19.22 -8.63
CA VAL A 8 -1.08 -18.04 -8.31
C VAL A 8 -1.84 -16.73 -8.50
N ALA A 9 -2.64 -16.60 -9.57
CA ALA A 9 -3.45 -15.40 -9.80
C ALA A 9 -4.56 -15.24 -8.74
N ALA A 10 -5.16 -16.35 -8.31
CA ALA A 10 -6.18 -16.38 -7.27
C ALA A 10 -5.58 -16.02 -5.89
N GLU A 11 -4.39 -16.54 -5.57
CA GLU A 11 -3.66 -16.20 -4.34
C GLU A 11 -3.29 -14.73 -4.30
N HIS A 12 -2.79 -14.17 -5.40
CA HIS A 12 -2.51 -12.73 -5.52
C HIS A 12 -3.76 -11.87 -5.32
N ALA A 13 -4.88 -12.24 -5.94
CA ALA A 13 -6.14 -11.52 -5.78
C ALA A 13 -6.66 -11.59 -4.34
N LEU A 14 -6.52 -12.74 -3.69
CA LEU A 14 -6.89 -12.93 -2.28
C LEU A 14 -6.01 -12.08 -1.35
N PHE A 15 -4.68 -12.07 -1.57
CA PHE A 15 -3.75 -11.24 -0.83
C PHE A 15 -4.10 -9.75 -0.93
N ASN A 16 -4.36 -9.26 -2.13
CA ASN A 16 -4.74 -7.88 -2.38
C ASN A 16 -6.02 -7.51 -1.63
N THR A 17 -7.01 -8.40 -1.66
CA THR A 17 -8.29 -8.19 -0.96
C THR A 17 -8.13 -8.19 0.56
N LYS A 18 -7.36 -9.13 1.12
CA LYS A 18 -7.08 -9.20 2.56
C LYS A 18 -6.27 -7.98 3.03
N SER A 19 -5.27 -7.55 2.27
CA SER A 19 -4.49 -6.34 2.53
C SER A 19 -5.39 -5.12 2.58
N ARG A 20 -6.33 -5.00 1.64
CA ARG A 20 -7.31 -3.91 1.63
C ARG A 20 -8.23 -3.92 2.85
N GLN A 21 -8.70 -5.09 3.28
CA GLN A 21 -9.51 -5.22 4.49
C GLN A 21 -8.77 -4.75 5.75
N LYS A 22 -7.48 -5.07 5.87
CA LYS A 22 -6.62 -4.56 6.96
C LYS A 22 -6.49 -3.04 6.88
N ILE A 23 -6.20 -2.48 5.70
CA ILE A 23 -6.06 -1.03 5.48
C ILE A 23 -7.37 -0.28 5.76
N GLN A 24 -8.53 -0.89 5.63
CA GLN A 24 -9.82 -0.26 5.99
C GLN A 24 -9.98 0.00 7.50
N GLN A 25 -9.15 -0.61 8.35
CA GLN A 25 -9.12 -0.35 9.79
C GLN A 25 -8.27 0.88 10.16
N THR A 26 -8.01 1.75 9.19
CA THR A 26 -7.21 2.96 9.36
C THR A 26 -7.96 4.00 10.18
N GLU A 27 -7.30 4.57 11.19
CA GLU A 27 -7.82 5.64 12.04
C GLU A 27 -6.85 6.81 12.10
N PHE A 28 -7.37 8.04 12.28
CA PHE A 28 -6.52 9.21 12.44
C PHE A 28 -5.74 9.12 13.76
N MET A 29 -4.44 9.28 13.67
CA MET A 29 -3.55 9.23 14.83
C MET A 29 -3.15 10.65 15.28
N MET A 30 -2.46 11.40 14.42
CA MET A 30 -1.98 12.75 14.71
C MET A 30 -1.58 13.52 13.46
N SER A 31 -1.36 14.82 13.62
CA SER A 31 -0.75 15.68 12.60
C SER A 31 0.53 16.29 13.14
N ALA A 32 1.62 16.19 12.37
CA ALA A 32 2.92 16.79 12.70
C ALA A 32 3.19 17.99 11.76
N PRO A 33 3.49 19.18 12.30
CA PRO A 33 3.82 20.35 11.50
C PRO A 33 5.24 20.31 10.92
N THR A 34 6.14 19.51 11.50
CA THR A 34 7.53 19.33 11.06
C THR A 34 7.95 17.87 11.23
N PHE A 35 9.02 17.47 10.55
CA PHE A 35 9.61 16.14 10.69
C PHE A 35 9.95 15.78 12.14
N ARG A 36 10.48 16.72 12.90
CA ARG A 36 10.89 16.52 14.32
C ARG A 36 9.73 16.21 15.26
N LEU A 37 8.52 16.59 14.87
CA LEU A 37 7.30 16.35 15.66
C LEU A 37 6.51 15.14 15.16
N CYS A 38 7.06 14.36 14.24
CA CYS A 38 6.51 13.06 13.83
C CYS A 38 6.49 12.08 15.02
N PRO A 39 5.62 11.07 14.97
CA PRO A 39 5.63 10.02 15.99
C PRO A 39 6.97 9.27 15.99
N PRO A 40 7.27 8.49 17.05
CA PRO A 40 8.51 7.71 17.12
C PRO A 40 8.77 6.94 15.83
N ASP A 41 10.04 6.93 15.39
CA ASP A 41 10.48 6.27 14.17
C ASP A 41 10.60 4.76 14.39
N MET A 42 9.47 4.08 14.36
CA MET A 42 9.34 2.64 14.60
C MET A 42 8.10 2.09 13.88
N GLY A 43 8.09 0.80 13.64
CA GLY A 43 7.06 0.14 12.85
C GLY A 43 7.26 0.33 11.35
N LEU A 44 6.17 0.29 10.57
CA LEU A 44 6.19 0.42 9.12
C LEU A 44 5.24 1.53 8.65
N GLU A 45 5.75 2.43 7.84
CA GLU A 45 5.01 3.55 7.28
C GLU A 45 4.94 3.47 5.76
N VAL A 46 3.77 3.73 5.19
CA VAL A 46 3.62 3.97 3.75
C VAL A 46 3.12 5.39 3.55
N ALA A 47 3.95 6.20 2.88
CA ALA A 47 3.65 7.60 2.65
C ALA A 47 2.95 7.83 1.32
N PHE A 48 1.96 8.72 1.33
CA PHE A 48 1.25 9.21 0.15
C PHE A 48 1.71 10.62 -0.16
N ALA A 49 2.27 10.80 -1.34
CA ALA A 49 2.73 12.08 -1.85
C ALA A 49 2.07 12.44 -3.18
N GLY A 50 2.01 13.71 -3.49
CA GLY A 50 1.49 14.17 -4.77
C GLY A 50 1.21 15.66 -4.76
N ARG A 51 1.12 16.24 -5.95
CA ARG A 51 0.79 17.66 -6.09
C ARG A 51 -0.58 17.96 -5.52
N SER A 52 -0.77 19.20 -5.13
CA SER A 52 -2.09 19.71 -4.83
C SER A 52 -3.08 19.35 -5.96
N ASN A 53 -4.24 18.84 -5.57
CA ASN A 53 -5.27 18.35 -6.50
C ASN A 53 -4.88 17.11 -7.34
N ALA A 54 -3.80 16.40 -7.02
CA ALA A 54 -3.49 15.11 -7.64
C ALA A 54 -4.49 14.01 -7.27
N GLY A 55 -5.35 14.24 -6.26
CA GLY A 55 -6.37 13.28 -5.82
C GLY A 55 -5.99 12.48 -4.58
N LYS A 56 -4.96 12.91 -3.82
CA LYS A 56 -4.41 12.20 -2.67
C LYS A 56 -5.47 11.85 -1.61
N SER A 57 -6.17 12.84 -1.04
CA SER A 57 -7.22 12.58 -0.04
C SER A 57 -8.37 11.72 -0.60
N SER A 58 -8.68 11.85 -1.89
CA SER A 58 -9.70 11.00 -2.53
C SER A 58 -9.24 9.56 -2.63
N ALA A 59 -7.96 9.32 -2.91
CA ALA A 59 -7.40 7.97 -2.99
C ALA A 59 -7.31 7.32 -1.61
N ILE A 60 -6.81 8.03 -0.60
CA ILE A 60 -6.76 7.54 0.79
C ILE A 60 -8.17 7.18 1.26
N ASN A 61 -9.15 8.07 1.05
CA ASN A 61 -10.54 7.83 1.45
C ASN A 61 -11.17 6.64 0.70
N ALA A 62 -10.85 6.46 -0.59
CA ALA A 62 -11.35 5.32 -1.36
C ALA A 62 -10.69 4.00 -0.93
N LEU A 63 -9.39 4.00 -0.65
CA LEU A 63 -8.63 2.85 -0.20
C LEU A 63 -9.11 2.36 1.18
N THR A 64 -9.27 3.29 2.12
CA THR A 64 -9.74 3.02 3.49
C THR A 64 -11.26 2.83 3.58
N ASN A 65 -11.98 3.04 2.47
CA ASN A 65 -13.45 3.04 2.42
C ASN A 65 -14.11 4.02 3.42
N GLN A 66 -13.42 5.14 3.71
CA GLN A 66 -13.88 6.17 4.64
C GLN A 66 -13.99 7.51 3.91
N ARG A 67 -15.15 8.19 4.00
CA ARG A 67 -15.42 9.40 3.20
C ARG A 67 -14.67 10.66 3.64
N GLN A 68 -14.19 10.71 4.88
CA GLN A 68 -13.65 11.92 5.50
C GLN A 68 -12.39 11.68 6.35
N LEU A 69 -11.72 10.54 6.19
CA LEU A 69 -10.49 10.23 6.93
C LEU A 69 -9.40 11.25 6.55
N ALA A 70 -9.05 11.31 5.29
CA ALA A 70 -8.14 12.33 4.77
C ALA A 70 -8.96 13.54 4.27
N ARG A 71 -8.66 14.73 4.79
CA ARG A 71 -9.35 15.97 4.42
C ARG A 71 -8.47 16.79 3.48
N SER A 72 -9.02 17.18 2.33
CA SER A 72 -8.34 18.15 1.47
C SER A 72 -8.46 19.54 2.07
N SER A 73 -7.34 20.19 2.40
CA SER A 73 -7.36 21.62 2.72
C SER A 73 -7.70 22.41 1.45
N LYS A 74 -8.79 23.17 1.49
CA LYS A 74 -9.18 24.07 0.41
C LYS A 74 -8.51 25.44 0.51
N THR A 75 -7.81 25.73 1.61
CA THR A 75 -7.23 27.04 1.87
C THR A 75 -5.73 27.01 1.61
N PRO A 76 -5.24 27.72 0.57
CA PRO A 76 -3.81 27.93 0.36
C PRO A 76 -3.18 28.63 1.56
N GLY A 77 -1.97 28.23 1.99
CA GLY A 77 -1.21 28.93 3.02
C GLY A 77 -1.45 28.49 4.47
N ARG A 78 -2.33 27.50 4.75
CA ARG A 78 -2.32 26.84 6.07
C ARG A 78 -1.12 25.91 6.17
N THR A 79 -0.52 25.85 7.35
CA THR A 79 0.57 24.92 7.69
C THR A 79 0.21 23.53 7.17
N GLN A 80 0.99 23.05 6.23
CA GLN A 80 0.77 21.77 5.61
C GLN A 80 1.36 20.72 6.54
N MET A 81 0.51 20.03 7.28
CA MET A 81 0.92 19.02 8.26
C MET A 81 1.13 17.66 7.59
N ILE A 82 2.06 16.90 8.11
CA ILE A 82 2.19 15.47 7.86
C ILE A 82 1.12 14.78 8.72
N ASN A 83 0.17 14.09 8.10
CA ASN A 83 -0.89 13.41 8.84
C ASN A 83 -0.60 11.92 8.94
N PHE A 84 -0.61 11.42 10.16
CA PHE A 84 -0.40 10.01 10.48
C PHE A 84 -1.71 9.34 10.82
N PHE A 85 -1.89 8.14 10.30
CA PHE A 85 -3.03 7.29 10.55
C PHE A 85 -2.53 5.90 10.96
N SER A 86 -3.02 5.35 12.07
CA SER A 86 -2.75 3.97 12.49
C SER A 86 -3.61 2.99 11.69
N ILE A 87 -3.13 1.77 11.50
CA ILE A 87 -3.87 0.70 10.82
C ILE A 87 -4.14 -0.40 11.83
N GLY A 88 -5.37 -0.45 12.36
CA GLY A 88 -5.74 -1.37 13.45
C GLY A 88 -4.86 -1.17 14.69
N ASP A 89 -4.74 -2.21 15.48
CA ASP A 89 -3.90 -2.24 16.69
C ASP A 89 -2.44 -2.62 16.38
N THR A 90 -1.92 -2.12 15.27
CA THR A 90 -0.58 -2.46 14.78
C THR A 90 0.33 -1.23 14.79
N ASP A 91 1.63 -1.45 14.69
CA ASP A 91 2.65 -0.42 14.48
C ASP A 91 2.77 0.03 13.02
N ARG A 92 1.76 -0.26 12.20
CA ARG A 92 1.68 0.13 10.78
C ARG A 92 0.92 1.42 10.62
N ARG A 93 1.46 2.31 9.79
CA ARG A 93 0.91 3.66 9.60
C ARG A 93 0.77 4.02 8.13
N LEU A 94 -0.34 4.65 7.78
CA LEU A 94 -0.49 5.39 6.54
C LEU A 94 -0.13 6.84 6.82
N VAL A 95 0.67 7.45 5.96
CA VAL A 95 1.13 8.84 6.13
C VAL A 95 0.67 9.68 4.94
N ASP A 96 -0.08 10.73 5.21
CA ASP A 96 -0.54 11.71 4.21
C ASP A 96 0.41 12.91 4.23
N LEU A 97 1.36 12.93 3.30
CA LEU A 97 2.30 14.04 3.15
C LEU A 97 1.60 15.29 2.61
N PRO A 98 2.06 16.48 2.96
CA PRO A 98 1.53 17.72 2.40
C PRO A 98 1.57 17.74 0.88
N GLY A 99 0.48 18.25 0.26
CA GLY A 99 0.46 18.41 -1.19
C GLY A 99 1.39 19.53 -1.65
N TYR A 100 2.23 19.27 -2.63
CA TYR A 100 3.17 20.25 -3.19
C TYR A 100 2.63 20.95 -4.45
N GLY A 101 3.38 21.97 -4.92
CA GLY A 101 3.09 22.64 -6.19
C GLY A 101 1.97 23.68 -6.14
N TYR A 102 1.65 24.22 -4.97
CA TYR A 102 0.79 25.39 -4.85
C TYR A 102 1.50 26.63 -5.41
N ALA A 103 0.86 27.31 -6.37
CA ALA A 103 1.42 28.53 -6.97
C ALA A 103 1.49 29.70 -5.96
N ALA A 104 0.53 29.76 -5.04
CA ALA A 104 0.34 30.88 -4.12
C ALA A 104 1.17 30.83 -2.82
N VAL A 105 2.09 29.85 -2.66
CA VAL A 105 2.94 29.74 -1.47
C VAL A 105 4.24 30.51 -1.70
N PRO A 106 4.72 31.33 -0.73
CA PRO A 106 6.00 32.03 -0.81
C PRO A 106 7.17 31.07 -1.09
N LEU A 107 8.18 31.54 -1.81
CA LEU A 107 9.32 30.73 -2.24
C LEU A 107 10.11 30.14 -1.05
N GLU A 108 10.25 30.90 0.02
CA GLU A 108 10.95 30.48 1.24
C GLU A 108 10.24 29.31 1.90
N MET A 109 8.93 29.40 2.10
CA MET A 109 8.14 28.29 2.64
C MET A 109 8.18 27.04 1.75
N LYS A 110 8.30 27.21 0.42
CA LYS A 110 8.49 26.06 -0.47
C LYS A 110 9.83 25.38 -0.24
N LYS A 111 10.90 26.15 -0.03
CA LYS A 111 12.24 25.60 0.24
C LYS A 111 12.30 24.89 1.58
N GLU A 112 11.77 25.50 2.64
CA GLU A 112 11.69 24.87 3.96
C GLU A 112 10.94 23.54 3.90
N TRP A 113 9.78 23.55 3.25
CA TRP A 113 8.99 22.35 3.08
C TRP A 113 9.70 21.27 2.23
N GLN A 114 10.49 21.66 1.23
CA GLN A 114 11.30 20.73 0.44
C GLN A 114 12.36 20.04 1.30
N VAL A 115 13.04 20.80 2.14
CA VAL A 115 14.05 20.25 3.06
C VAL A 115 13.40 19.28 4.06
N GLU A 116 12.28 19.64 4.65
CA GLU A 116 11.54 18.77 5.58
C GLU A 116 11.07 17.47 4.91
N LEU A 117 10.63 17.56 3.65
CA LEU A 117 10.17 16.40 2.90
C LEU A 117 11.33 15.48 2.48
N GLU A 118 12.44 16.07 2.03
CA GLU A 118 13.66 15.33 1.71
C GLU A 118 14.20 14.62 2.96
N GLU A 119 14.29 15.33 4.09
CA GLU A 119 14.68 14.75 5.38
C GLU A 119 13.76 13.57 5.76
N TYR A 120 12.44 13.73 5.60
CA TYR A 120 11.49 12.66 5.87
C TYR A 120 11.72 11.44 4.98
N LEU A 121 11.91 11.63 3.67
CA LEU A 121 12.07 10.54 2.72
C LEU A 121 13.41 9.79 2.85
N VAL A 122 14.46 10.49 3.26
CA VAL A 122 15.82 9.92 3.33
C VAL A 122 16.15 9.37 4.72
N SER A 123 15.65 10.01 5.78
CA SER A 123 16.10 9.72 7.15
C SER A 123 15.15 8.85 7.96
N ARG A 124 13.89 8.67 7.48
CA ARG A 124 12.87 7.94 8.24
C ARG A 124 13.02 6.43 8.07
N SER A 125 13.48 5.75 9.11
CA SER A 125 13.74 4.29 9.08
C SER A 125 12.48 3.45 9.01
N SER A 126 11.36 3.92 9.58
CA SER A 126 10.06 3.25 9.51
C SER A 126 9.39 3.38 8.13
N LEU A 127 9.90 4.23 7.22
CA LEU A 127 9.30 4.44 5.91
C LEU A 127 9.60 3.26 4.97
N ALA A 128 8.61 2.40 4.76
CA ALA A 128 8.72 1.18 3.97
C ALA A 128 8.37 1.37 2.48
N GLY A 129 7.71 2.47 2.12
CA GLY A 129 7.36 2.74 0.72
C GLY A 129 6.66 4.08 0.50
N LEU A 130 6.75 4.55 -0.75
CA LEU A 130 6.15 5.80 -1.20
C LEU A 130 5.12 5.56 -2.31
N VAL A 131 3.88 5.99 -2.08
CA VAL A 131 2.85 6.08 -3.12
C VAL A 131 2.85 7.48 -3.70
N LEU A 132 3.38 7.65 -4.91
CA LEU A 132 3.44 8.93 -5.61
C LEU A 132 2.24 9.09 -6.54
N MET A 133 1.48 10.15 -6.35
CA MET A 133 0.24 10.41 -7.08
C MET A 133 0.39 11.53 -8.09
N THR A 134 0.15 11.23 -9.34
CA THR A 134 0.20 12.19 -10.44
C THR A 134 -1.04 12.10 -11.32
N ASP A 135 -1.55 13.24 -11.79
CA ASP A 135 -2.73 13.28 -12.67
C ASP A 135 -2.37 12.71 -14.05
N ILE A 136 -3.10 11.69 -14.49
CA ILE A 136 -2.85 10.98 -15.77
C ILE A 136 -2.77 11.89 -16.99
N ARG A 137 -3.43 13.05 -16.94
CA ARG A 137 -3.43 14.02 -18.05
C ARG A 137 -2.12 14.79 -18.17
N HIS A 138 -1.35 14.87 -17.10
CA HIS A 138 -0.08 15.62 -16.99
C HIS A 138 0.87 14.93 -16.02
N PRO A 139 1.29 13.68 -16.31
CA PRO A 139 2.10 12.89 -15.39
C PRO A 139 3.52 13.43 -15.28
N LEU A 140 4.16 13.15 -14.15
CA LEU A 140 5.57 13.40 -13.87
C LEU A 140 5.99 14.85 -14.15
N LYS A 141 5.46 15.79 -13.35
CA LYS A 141 5.96 17.17 -13.34
C LYS A 141 7.31 17.23 -12.62
N PHE A 142 8.03 18.32 -12.80
CA PHE A 142 9.38 18.51 -12.27
C PHE A 142 9.54 18.05 -10.80
N PHE A 143 8.60 18.42 -9.94
CA PHE A 143 8.68 18.06 -8.53
C PHE A 143 8.35 16.57 -8.27
N ASP A 144 7.51 15.97 -9.10
CA ASP A 144 7.25 14.51 -9.05
C ASP A 144 8.54 13.74 -9.37
N GLU A 145 9.31 14.18 -10.37
CA GLU A 145 10.61 13.57 -10.72
C GLU A 145 11.65 13.80 -9.61
N GLN A 146 11.68 14.99 -9.01
CA GLN A 146 12.59 15.27 -7.89
C GLN A 146 12.33 14.31 -6.71
N MET A 147 11.07 14.08 -6.36
CA MET A 147 10.72 13.10 -5.32
C MET A 147 11.13 11.67 -5.68
N LEU A 148 11.00 11.29 -6.94
CA LEU A 148 11.44 9.99 -7.42
C LEU A 148 12.97 9.82 -7.29
N HIS A 149 13.74 10.87 -7.55
CA HIS A 149 15.19 10.84 -7.36
C HIS A 149 15.55 10.72 -5.87
N TRP A 150 14.95 11.50 -4.98
CA TRP A 150 15.19 11.37 -3.53
C TRP A 150 14.84 9.97 -3.01
N ALA A 151 13.71 9.43 -3.44
CA ALA A 151 13.32 8.07 -3.05
C ALA A 151 14.30 7.02 -3.61
N ASN A 152 14.78 7.19 -4.85
CA ASN A 152 15.76 6.29 -5.45
C ASN A 152 17.12 6.37 -4.74
N ASP A 153 17.57 7.57 -4.35
CA ASP A 153 18.82 7.78 -3.62
C ASP A 153 18.76 7.17 -2.21
N GLY A 154 17.57 7.14 -1.61
CA GLY A 154 17.30 6.48 -0.33
C GLY A 154 16.91 4.99 -0.46
N GLU A 155 17.01 4.39 -1.65
CA GLU A 155 16.57 3.00 -1.93
C GLU A 155 15.12 2.71 -1.52
N LEU A 156 14.29 3.77 -1.40
CA LEU A 156 12.90 3.66 -0.98
C LEU A 156 12.03 3.13 -2.14
N PRO A 157 11.28 2.03 -1.95
CA PRO A 157 10.36 1.53 -2.95
C PRO A 157 9.28 2.55 -3.30
N VAL A 158 9.02 2.77 -4.60
CA VAL A 158 8.00 3.71 -5.07
C VAL A 158 6.97 3.03 -5.94
N HIS A 159 5.70 3.34 -5.67
CA HIS A 159 4.58 3.00 -6.53
C HIS A 159 3.86 4.26 -7.02
N ILE A 160 3.71 4.39 -8.34
CA ILE A 160 3.10 5.58 -8.96
C ILE A 160 1.65 5.29 -9.31
N LEU A 161 0.74 6.15 -8.84
CA LEU A 161 -0.65 6.15 -9.26
C LEU A 161 -0.89 7.21 -10.33
N LEU A 162 -1.23 6.78 -11.54
CA LEU A 162 -1.81 7.66 -12.55
C LEU A 162 -3.27 7.91 -12.21
N THR A 163 -3.50 8.93 -11.40
CA THR A 163 -4.82 9.24 -10.86
C THR A 163 -5.76 9.83 -11.89
N LYS A 164 -7.05 9.80 -11.57
CA LYS A 164 -8.13 10.32 -12.45
C LYS A 164 -8.17 9.62 -13.81
N ALA A 165 -7.88 8.33 -13.86
CA ALA A 165 -7.95 7.53 -15.08
C ALA A 165 -9.33 7.58 -15.75
N ASP A 166 -10.39 7.83 -14.96
CA ASP A 166 -11.75 8.06 -15.41
C ASP A 166 -11.92 9.29 -16.34
N LYS A 167 -10.96 10.21 -16.37
CA LYS A 167 -10.99 11.41 -17.24
C LYS A 167 -10.50 11.13 -18.67
N LEU A 168 -9.97 9.95 -18.92
CA LEU A 168 -9.53 9.52 -20.25
C LEU A 168 -10.33 8.30 -20.72
N LYS A 169 -10.43 8.15 -22.05
CA LYS A 169 -10.92 6.91 -22.66
C LYS A 169 -9.91 5.80 -22.46
N TYR A 170 -10.36 4.56 -22.45
CA TYR A 170 -9.54 3.36 -22.18
C TYR A 170 -8.22 3.31 -22.98
N GLY A 171 -8.27 3.50 -24.30
CA GLY A 171 -7.05 3.52 -25.12
C GLY A 171 -6.08 4.65 -24.77
N ALA A 172 -6.61 5.85 -24.46
CA ALA A 172 -5.79 6.99 -24.07
C ALA A 172 -5.14 6.80 -22.70
N SER A 173 -5.85 6.20 -21.73
CA SER A 173 -5.27 5.88 -20.42
C SER A 173 -4.19 4.81 -20.51
N LYS A 174 -4.37 3.76 -21.33
CA LYS A 174 -3.31 2.77 -21.57
C LYS A 174 -2.07 3.39 -22.24
N ASN A 175 -2.26 4.26 -23.22
CA ASN A 175 -1.15 4.95 -23.87
C ASN A 175 -0.40 5.85 -22.88
N ALA A 176 -1.11 6.61 -22.04
CA ALA A 176 -0.49 7.43 -21.00
C ALA A 176 0.33 6.59 -20.01
N LEU A 177 -0.17 5.41 -19.60
CA LEU A 177 0.57 4.47 -18.77
C LEU A 177 1.86 3.99 -19.45
N LEU A 178 1.78 3.57 -20.72
CA LEU A 178 2.94 3.09 -21.48
C LEU A 178 3.99 4.18 -21.68
N GLU A 179 3.59 5.39 -22.05
CA GLU A 179 4.51 6.51 -22.23
C GLU A 179 5.17 6.93 -20.90
N THR A 180 4.41 6.91 -19.79
CA THR A 180 4.97 7.20 -18.48
C THR A 180 5.99 6.13 -18.07
N ARG A 181 5.70 4.83 -18.28
CA ARG A 181 6.67 3.74 -18.06
C ARG A 181 7.95 3.91 -18.86
N LYS A 182 7.85 4.27 -20.15
CA LYS A 182 9.02 4.54 -20.99
C LYS A 182 9.86 5.69 -20.44
N ARG A 183 9.20 6.78 -19.99
CA ARG A 183 9.89 7.93 -19.39
C ARG A 183 10.63 7.54 -18.10
N LEU A 184 10.01 6.80 -17.19
CA LEU A 184 10.62 6.30 -15.97
C LEU A 184 11.84 5.42 -16.25
N LYS A 185 11.72 4.49 -17.21
CA LYS A 185 12.85 3.66 -17.63
C LYS A 185 14.01 4.50 -18.20
N LYS A 186 13.70 5.54 -18.99
CA LYS A 186 14.72 6.46 -19.54
C LYS A 186 15.44 7.25 -18.43
N LEU A 187 14.74 7.56 -17.33
CA LEU A 187 15.31 8.23 -16.16
C LEU A 187 16.11 7.29 -15.25
N GLY A 188 16.12 5.99 -15.53
CA GLY A 188 16.80 4.98 -14.70
C GLY A 188 16.10 4.72 -13.36
N LEU A 189 14.82 5.10 -13.22
CA LEU A 189 14.08 4.99 -11.98
C LEU A 189 13.38 3.63 -11.90
N ASN A 190 13.68 2.88 -10.85
CA ASN A 190 13.05 1.58 -10.57
C ASN A 190 11.80 1.77 -9.70
N CYS A 191 10.65 1.94 -10.34
CA CYS A 191 9.37 2.10 -9.66
C CYS A 191 8.25 1.36 -10.40
N THR A 192 7.24 0.96 -9.65
CA THR A 192 6.02 0.37 -10.21
C THR A 192 4.98 1.45 -10.50
N ILE A 193 4.04 1.19 -11.42
CA ILE A 193 3.05 2.18 -11.86
C ILE A 193 1.76 1.51 -12.29
N GLN A 194 0.62 2.07 -11.88
CA GLN A 194 -0.72 1.63 -12.27
C GLN A 194 -1.65 2.78 -12.66
N LEU A 195 -2.75 2.45 -13.33
CA LEU A 195 -3.91 3.33 -13.50
C LEU A 195 -4.73 3.34 -12.20
N PHE A 196 -5.26 4.52 -11.85
CA PHE A 196 -6.05 4.66 -10.64
C PHE A 196 -7.21 5.64 -10.80
N SER A 197 -8.40 5.25 -10.31
CA SER A 197 -9.56 6.13 -10.19
C SER A 197 -10.29 5.92 -8.87
N ALA A 198 -10.18 6.89 -7.97
CA ALA A 198 -10.96 6.90 -6.73
C ALA A 198 -12.48 6.93 -7.02
N LEU A 199 -12.91 7.63 -8.09
CA LEU A 199 -14.31 7.75 -8.48
C LEU A 199 -14.90 6.41 -8.93
N ARG A 200 -14.16 5.66 -9.76
CA ARG A 200 -14.58 4.34 -10.27
C ARG A 200 -14.16 3.19 -9.37
N LYS A 201 -13.43 3.46 -8.30
CA LYS A 201 -12.82 2.46 -7.41
C LYS A 201 -11.90 1.50 -8.18
N GLU A 202 -11.22 1.99 -9.23
CA GLU A 202 -10.30 1.25 -10.08
C GLU A 202 -8.89 1.27 -9.49
N GLY A 203 -8.22 0.10 -9.44
CA GLY A 203 -6.84 -0.05 -8.96
C GLY A 203 -6.68 -0.09 -7.42
N LEU A 204 -7.78 -0.19 -6.65
CA LEU A 204 -7.72 -0.19 -5.19
C LEU A 204 -7.08 -1.46 -4.62
N ASP A 205 -7.43 -2.62 -5.17
CA ASP A 205 -6.92 -3.90 -4.67
C ASP A 205 -5.45 -4.09 -5.06
N GLU A 206 -5.05 -3.68 -6.28
CA GLU A 206 -3.65 -3.68 -6.70
C GLU A 206 -2.79 -2.79 -5.79
N LEU A 207 -3.24 -1.56 -5.52
CA LEU A 207 -2.56 -0.65 -4.57
C LEU A 207 -2.46 -1.27 -3.17
N ALA A 208 -3.55 -1.86 -2.68
CA ALA A 208 -3.58 -2.48 -1.36
C ALA A 208 -2.62 -3.67 -1.26
N GLY A 209 -2.49 -4.47 -2.31
CA GLY A 209 -1.52 -5.56 -2.38
C GLY A 209 -0.08 -5.08 -2.32
N ILE A 210 0.26 -4.02 -3.07
CA ILE A 210 1.59 -3.40 -3.03
C ILE A 210 1.90 -2.86 -1.63
N MET A 211 0.97 -2.14 -1.02
CA MET A 211 1.12 -1.66 0.35
C MET A 211 1.19 -2.82 1.35
N GLY A 212 0.42 -3.89 1.12
CA GLY A 212 0.46 -5.10 1.92
C GLY A 212 1.85 -5.74 1.96
N ASN A 213 2.54 -5.78 0.81
CA ASN A 213 3.93 -6.25 0.75
C ASN A 213 4.87 -5.33 1.55
N TRP A 214 4.72 -4.02 1.46
CA TRP A 214 5.53 -3.06 2.22
C TRP A 214 5.23 -3.08 3.72
N TYR A 215 3.98 -3.40 4.11
CA TYR A 215 3.60 -3.62 5.50
C TYR A 215 3.94 -5.03 6.00
N GLU A 216 4.60 -5.85 5.17
CA GLU A 216 4.89 -7.24 5.50
C GLU A 216 3.64 -7.99 5.96
N TYR A 217 2.49 -7.66 5.33
CA TYR A 217 1.31 -8.48 5.48
C TYR A 217 1.61 -9.80 4.77
N GLN A 218 2.39 -10.65 5.44
CA GLN A 218 2.46 -12.02 5.01
C GLN A 218 1.01 -12.51 4.91
N LEU A 219 0.66 -13.12 3.83
CA LEU A 219 -0.41 -14.07 3.90
C LEU A 219 -0.10 -14.87 5.16
N ASP A 220 -1.08 -15.08 6.02
CA ASP A 220 -0.98 -16.08 7.09
C ASP A 220 -0.74 -17.47 6.45
N ALA A 221 0.04 -17.53 5.37
CA ALA A 221 0.50 -18.74 4.73
C ALA A 221 1.22 -19.62 5.76
N ASP A 222 2.02 -19.01 6.64
CA ASP A 222 2.65 -19.77 7.72
C ASP A 222 1.61 -20.29 8.70
N LYS A 223 0.56 -19.52 9.03
CA LYS A 223 -0.56 -20.00 9.85
C LYS A 223 -1.50 -20.94 9.10
N ILE A 224 -1.66 -20.79 7.79
CA ILE A 224 -2.41 -21.71 6.94
C ILE A 224 -1.62 -23.02 6.78
N ILE A 225 -0.32 -22.92 6.61
CA ILE A 225 0.58 -24.07 6.57
C ILE A 225 0.62 -24.75 7.94
N GLU A 226 0.82 -24.03 9.04
CA GLU A 226 0.75 -24.58 10.39
C GLU A 226 -0.61 -25.18 10.73
N SER A 227 -1.73 -24.52 10.37
CA SER A 227 -3.06 -25.08 10.58
C SER A 227 -3.35 -26.25 9.66
N SER A 228 -2.81 -26.28 8.44
CA SER A 228 -2.94 -27.41 7.51
C SER A 228 -2.07 -28.59 7.98
N PHE A 229 -0.87 -28.36 8.49
CA PHE A 229 -0.05 -29.40 9.13
C PHE A 229 -0.71 -29.93 10.40
N ALA A 230 -1.25 -29.04 11.26
CA ALA A 230 -1.98 -29.47 12.46
C ALA A 230 -3.26 -30.27 12.14
N LEU A 231 -3.95 -29.94 11.05
CA LEU A 231 -5.11 -30.70 10.56
C LEU A 231 -4.69 -32.06 9.97
N LEU A 232 -3.56 -32.12 9.27
CA LEU A 232 -3.01 -33.38 8.72
C LEU A 232 -2.48 -34.29 9.84
N GLU A 233 -1.75 -33.74 10.80
CA GLU A 233 -1.31 -34.49 11.99
C GLU A 233 -2.49 -34.97 12.84
N GLY A 234 -3.55 -34.16 12.99
CA GLY A 234 -4.79 -34.54 13.65
C GLY A 234 -5.53 -35.67 12.93
N ALA A 235 -5.61 -35.61 11.60
CA ALA A 235 -6.25 -36.66 10.78
C ALA A 235 -5.43 -37.99 10.79
N GLU A 236 -4.10 -37.91 10.75
CA GLU A 236 -3.25 -39.11 10.87
C GLU A 236 -3.33 -39.76 12.27
N LEU A 237 -3.55 -38.93 13.33
CA LEU A 237 -3.76 -39.44 14.68
C LEU A 237 -5.14 -40.12 14.83
N GLU A 238 -6.20 -39.54 14.24
CA GLU A 238 -7.54 -40.15 14.24
C GLU A 238 -7.55 -41.47 13.46
N ASP A 239 -6.91 -41.53 12.28
CA ASP A 239 -6.75 -42.77 11.50
C ASP A 239 -5.92 -43.84 12.23
N ALA A 240 -4.92 -43.44 12.99
CA ALA A 240 -4.12 -44.36 13.80
C ALA A 240 -4.91 -44.94 14.98
N ILE A 241 -5.74 -44.10 15.65
CA ILE A 241 -6.60 -44.52 16.77
C ILE A 241 -7.74 -45.43 16.27
N GLU A 242 -8.32 -45.17 15.09
CA GLU A 242 -9.34 -46.04 14.49
C GLU A 242 -8.76 -47.43 14.11
N LYS A 243 -7.53 -47.48 13.59
CA LYS A 243 -6.84 -48.72 13.27
C LYS A 243 -6.52 -49.54 14.51
N GLU A 244 -5.99 -48.92 15.58
CA GLU A 244 -5.73 -49.62 16.85
C GLU A 244 -7.02 -50.10 17.54
N SER A 245 -8.12 -49.34 17.46
CA SER A 245 -9.38 -49.78 18.04
C SER A 245 -10.03 -50.92 17.22
N GLY A 246 -9.91 -50.86 15.89
CA GLY A 246 -10.38 -51.95 15.01
C GLY A 246 -9.61 -53.26 15.16
N GLU A 247 -8.29 -53.19 15.37
CA GLU A 247 -7.47 -54.39 15.68
C GLU A 247 -7.80 -55.03 17.05
N LYS A 248 -8.10 -54.20 18.06
CA LYS A 248 -8.52 -54.72 19.38
C LYS A 248 -9.88 -55.41 19.33
N GLU A 249 -10.85 -54.90 18.58
CA GLU A 249 -12.14 -55.53 18.40
C GLU A 249 -12.07 -56.84 17.60
N SER A 250 -11.13 -56.97 16.65
CA SER A 250 -10.95 -58.23 15.89
C SER A 250 -10.29 -59.32 16.73
N ILE A 251 -9.34 -58.98 17.62
CA ILE A 251 -8.71 -59.93 18.53
C ILE A 251 -9.69 -60.44 19.61
N GLU A 252 -10.61 -59.63 20.11
CA GLU A 252 -11.64 -60.04 21.05
C GLU A 252 -12.70 -60.96 20.42
N LYS A 253 -12.93 -60.87 19.10
CA LYS A 253 -13.85 -61.75 18.38
C LYS A 253 -13.28 -63.12 17.99
N GLU A 254 -11.94 -63.23 17.88
CA GLU A 254 -11.27 -64.52 17.63
C GLU A 254 -11.05 -65.39 18.90
N ASN A 255 -11.14 -64.78 20.08
CA ASN A 255 -10.96 -65.47 21.36
C ASN A 255 -12.27 -65.85 22.07
N LYS A 256 -13.42 -65.85 21.36
CA LYS A 256 -14.70 -66.36 21.84
C LYS A 256 -15.19 -67.52 20.94
#